data_0a45625eddb66f22f3c3e8acfcb98da9
#
_entry.id   0a45625eddb66f22f3c3e8acfcb98da9
#
_cell.length_a   1.000
_cell.length_b   1.000
_cell.length_c   1.000
_cell.angle_alpha   90.00
_cell.angle_beta   90.00
_cell.angle_gamma   90.00
#
_symmetry.space_group_name_H-M   'P 1'
#
loop_
_entity.id
_entity.type
_entity.pdbx_description
1 polymer ?
#
loop_
_entity_poly.entity_id
_entity_poly.type
_entity_poly.pdbx_seq_one_letter_code
_entity_poly.pdbx_strand_id
1 'polypeptide(L)'
;WLIRFQGIFEHSAVQSKTVQEYMFMLIFIIPGYVLLYQAFDLYTPMRMQGRRLVLAGIVKANALGLLIIMFALYNFKELDYSRLTLVSFCFINIVLEWLVRMFVFYILRDMRKKGMNQKQVLLVGYSRAAEEYVDRILQNPQWGYVIRGILDDNVPAGTTYKGVKVIGRIANLMIILPSSRLDEIAITLGLSEYYRLEEIDALCEKSGVHTKFIP
;
A
#
# COMPACT_ATOMS: atom_id res chain seq x y z
N TRP A 1 -19.12 16.58 17.16
CA TRP A 1 -19.69 16.65 18.49
C TRP A 1 -19.01 17.75 19.31
N LEU A 2 -17.68 17.71 19.56
CA LEU A 2 -16.94 18.72 20.34
C LEU A 2 -17.17 20.15 19.82
N ILE A 3 -17.14 20.37 18.51
CA ILE A 3 -17.35 21.67 17.88
C ILE A 3 -18.75 22.23 18.17
N ARG A 4 -19.76 21.36 18.24
CA ARG A 4 -21.16 21.77 18.51
C ARG A 4 -21.44 22.06 19.99
N PHE A 5 -20.82 21.30 20.91
CA PHE A 5 -21.03 21.44 22.35
C PHE A 5 -20.18 22.54 23.01
N GLN A 6 -19.12 23.02 22.35
CA GLN A 6 -18.27 24.10 22.87
C GLN A 6 -18.71 25.49 22.41
N GLY A 7 -19.93 25.66 21.89
CA GLY A 7 -20.49 26.99 21.57
C GLY A 7 -19.87 27.71 20.39
N ILE A 8 -19.06 27.02 19.59
CA ILE A 8 -18.39 27.63 18.42
C ILE A 8 -19.40 27.94 17.29
N PHE A 9 -20.57 27.30 17.31
CA PHE A 9 -21.69 27.58 16.40
C PHE A 9 -22.99 27.72 17.24
N GLU A 10 -23.18 28.84 17.87
CA GLU A 10 -24.49 29.23 18.39
C GLU A 10 -25.37 29.65 17.21
N HIS A 11 -26.31 28.79 16.84
CA HIS A 11 -27.65 29.13 16.32
C HIS A 11 -28.33 27.88 15.75
N SER A 12 -28.98 27.14 16.62
CA SER A 12 -30.29 26.52 16.35
C SER A 12 -30.68 25.70 17.58
N ALA A 13 -31.85 26.02 18.14
CA ALA A 13 -32.56 25.26 19.18
C ALA A 13 -33.01 23.90 18.59
N VAL A 14 -32.06 23.08 18.18
CA VAL A 14 -32.30 21.69 17.81
C VAL A 14 -31.91 20.86 19.01
N GLN A 15 -32.87 20.10 19.52
CA GLN A 15 -32.77 19.15 20.60
C GLN A 15 -31.41 18.42 20.52
N SER A 16 -30.50 18.70 21.45
CA SER A 16 -29.14 18.12 21.41
C SER A 16 -29.26 16.63 21.69
N LYS A 17 -29.01 15.82 20.65
CA LYS A 17 -28.92 14.36 20.81
C LYS A 17 -27.86 14.02 21.83
N THR A 18 -28.14 13.04 22.67
CA THR A 18 -27.24 12.58 23.72
C THR A 18 -25.95 11.99 23.14
N VAL A 19 -24.84 12.13 23.87
CA VAL A 19 -23.53 11.50 23.48
C VAL A 19 -23.68 10.04 23.12
N GLN A 20 -24.55 9.29 23.79
CA GLN A 20 -24.82 7.88 23.54
C GLN A 20 -25.38 7.61 22.13
N GLU A 21 -26.24 8.48 21.61
CA GLU A 21 -26.79 8.33 20.25
C GLU A 21 -25.71 8.51 19.17
N TYR A 22 -24.79 9.47 19.37
CA TYR A 22 -23.63 9.62 18.49
C TYR A 22 -22.68 8.43 18.55
N MET A 23 -22.45 7.89 19.76
CA MET A 23 -21.59 6.70 19.93
C MET A 23 -22.20 5.46 19.26
N PHE A 24 -23.53 5.31 19.33
CA PHE A 24 -24.21 4.19 18.64
C PHE A 24 -24.03 4.26 17.11
N MET A 25 -24.10 5.44 16.52
CA MET A 25 -23.85 5.60 15.07
C MET A 25 -22.43 5.23 14.65
N LEU A 26 -21.43 5.48 15.50
CA LEU A 26 -20.04 5.12 15.19
C LEU A 26 -19.86 3.62 14.98
N ILE A 27 -20.67 2.76 15.64
CA ILE A 27 -20.64 1.30 15.49
C ILE A 27 -20.95 0.90 14.04
N PHE A 28 -21.76 1.68 13.32
CA PHE A 28 -22.09 1.43 11.92
C PHE A 28 -21.16 2.17 10.97
N ILE A 29 -20.77 3.39 11.31
CA ILE A 29 -19.91 4.25 10.48
C ILE A 29 -18.51 3.64 10.34
N ILE A 30 -17.91 3.14 11.44
CA ILE A 30 -16.54 2.61 11.40
C ILE A 30 -16.41 1.41 10.46
N PRO A 31 -17.22 0.34 10.58
CA PRO A 31 -17.16 -0.77 9.63
C PRO A 31 -17.46 -0.35 8.19
N GLY A 32 -18.41 0.58 8.00
CA GLY A 32 -18.72 1.13 6.68
C GLY A 32 -17.51 1.80 6.02
N TYR A 33 -16.77 2.63 6.75
CA TYR A 33 -15.55 3.26 6.23
C TYR A 33 -14.43 2.25 5.99
N VAL A 34 -14.29 1.21 6.82
CA VAL A 34 -13.32 0.12 6.58
C VAL A 34 -13.59 -0.56 5.23
N LEU A 35 -14.85 -0.88 4.94
CA LEU A 35 -15.26 -1.47 3.66
C LEU A 35 -15.02 -0.51 2.48
N LEU A 36 -15.35 0.77 2.64
CA LEU A 36 -15.07 1.79 1.62
C LEU A 36 -13.57 1.91 1.34
N TYR A 37 -12.74 1.94 2.35
CA TYR A 37 -11.28 2.03 2.18
C TYR A 37 -10.71 0.79 1.50
N GLN A 38 -11.28 -0.38 1.74
CA GLN A 38 -10.92 -1.61 1.02
C GLN A 38 -11.35 -1.53 -0.46
N ALA A 39 -12.56 -1.07 -0.73
CA ALA A 39 -13.09 -0.92 -2.08
C ALA A 39 -12.31 0.08 -2.95
N PHE A 40 -11.71 1.10 -2.33
CA PHE A 40 -10.88 2.10 -3.01
C PHE A 40 -9.36 1.82 -2.89
N ASP A 41 -8.96 0.60 -2.55
CA ASP A 41 -7.56 0.15 -2.44
C ASP A 41 -6.68 1.02 -1.52
N LEU A 42 -7.28 1.66 -0.51
CA LEU A 42 -6.57 2.54 0.41
C LEU A 42 -5.70 1.79 1.43
N TYR A 43 -5.81 0.47 1.52
CA TYR A 43 -4.95 -0.40 2.33
C TYR A 43 -3.71 -0.91 1.57
N THR A 44 -3.65 -0.69 0.26
CA THR A 44 -2.46 -1.08 -0.49
C THR A 44 -1.24 -0.25 -0.08
N PRO A 45 -0.06 -0.87 -0.01
CA PRO A 45 1.15 -0.17 0.42
C PRO A 45 1.46 1.05 -0.46
N MET A 46 1.63 2.23 0.14
CA MET A 46 1.98 3.47 -0.58
C MET A 46 3.38 3.43 -1.22
N ARG A 47 4.09 2.31 -1.13
CA ARG A 47 5.44 2.15 -1.63
C ARG A 47 5.56 2.42 -3.14
N MET A 48 4.53 2.02 -3.89
CA MET A 48 4.47 2.14 -5.36
C MET A 48 3.32 3.04 -5.85
N GLN A 49 2.41 3.45 -4.98
CA GLN A 49 1.29 4.32 -5.35
C GLN A 49 1.70 5.79 -5.38
N GLY A 50 1.26 6.50 -6.40
CA GLY A 50 1.44 7.94 -6.49
C GLY A 50 0.57 8.67 -5.46
N ARG A 51 1.10 9.70 -4.81
CA ARG A 51 0.37 10.50 -3.80
C ARG A 51 -0.98 11.02 -4.28
N ARG A 52 -1.09 11.35 -5.57
CA ARG A 52 -2.35 11.83 -6.19
C ARG A 52 -3.43 10.76 -6.21
N LEU A 53 -3.07 9.49 -6.47
CA LEU A 53 -4.02 8.37 -6.47
C LEU A 53 -4.55 8.11 -5.07
N VAL A 54 -3.68 8.15 -4.06
CA VAL A 54 -4.09 7.99 -2.66
C VAL A 54 -5.04 9.11 -2.23
N LEU A 55 -4.72 10.37 -2.55
CA LEU A 55 -5.61 11.49 -2.25
C LEU A 55 -6.96 11.34 -2.94
N ALA A 56 -6.96 10.98 -4.23
CA ALA A 56 -8.20 10.75 -4.97
C ALA A 56 -9.04 9.61 -4.35
N GLY A 57 -8.39 8.53 -3.89
CA GLY A 57 -9.05 7.44 -3.17
C GLY A 57 -9.71 7.92 -1.88
N ILE A 58 -8.99 8.70 -1.06
CA ILE A 58 -9.52 9.29 0.18
C ILE A 58 -10.75 10.15 -0.11
N VAL A 59 -10.66 11.05 -1.09
CA VAL A 59 -11.78 11.94 -1.45
C VAL A 59 -12.99 11.12 -1.92
N LYS A 60 -12.78 10.13 -2.80
CA LYS A 60 -13.86 9.27 -3.29
C LYS A 60 -14.53 8.47 -2.17
N ALA A 61 -13.74 7.85 -1.29
CA ALA A 61 -14.26 7.08 -0.16
C ALA A 61 -15.08 7.96 0.79
N ASN A 62 -14.57 9.15 1.12
CA ASN A 62 -15.27 10.08 1.99
C ASN A 62 -16.53 10.68 1.35
N ALA A 63 -16.49 11.00 0.05
CA ALA A 63 -17.66 11.50 -0.67
C ALA A 63 -18.77 10.43 -0.72
N LEU A 64 -18.42 9.17 -1.04
CA LEU A 64 -19.38 8.08 -1.05
C LEU A 64 -19.90 7.78 0.38
N GLY A 65 -19.03 7.80 1.37
CA GLY A 65 -19.41 7.64 2.78
C GLY A 65 -20.40 8.72 3.23
N LEU A 66 -20.16 9.98 2.86
CA LEU A 66 -21.07 11.08 3.14
C LEU A 66 -22.45 10.86 2.51
N LEU A 67 -22.48 10.42 1.24
CA LEU A 67 -23.74 10.12 0.54
C LEU A 67 -24.52 8.98 1.23
N ILE A 68 -23.83 7.92 1.63
CA ILE A 68 -24.44 6.79 2.35
C ILE A 68 -25.01 7.26 3.70
N ILE A 69 -24.26 8.07 4.46
CA ILE A 69 -24.72 8.62 5.75
C ILE A 69 -25.94 9.51 5.52
N MET A 70 -25.92 10.40 4.53
CA MET A 70 -27.06 11.27 4.23
C MET A 70 -28.31 10.46 3.81
N PHE A 71 -28.13 9.42 3.00
CA PHE A 71 -29.21 8.53 2.60
C PHE A 71 -29.80 7.76 3.79
N ALA A 72 -28.95 7.23 4.67
CA ALA A 72 -29.38 6.55 5.88
C ALA A 72 -30.18 7.49 6.80
N LEU A 73 -29.67 8.70 7.09
CA LEU A 73 -30.34 9.68 7.90
C LEU A 73 -31.72 10.09 7.32
N TYR A 74 -31.82 10.21 6.01
CA TYR A 74 -33.09 10.50 5.32
C TYR A 74 -34.11 9.37 5.52
N ASN A 75 -33.72 8.10 5.34
CA ASN A 75 -34.62 6.96 5.47
C ASN A 75 -35.11 6.75 6.92
N PHE A 76 -34.25 6.96 7.88
CA PHE A 76 -34.61 6.81 9.29
C PHE A 76 -35.33 8.05 9.86
N LYS A 77 -35.66 9.05 9.00
CA LYS A 77 -36.31 10.31 9.39
C LYS A 77 -35.58 11.08 10.50
N GLU A 78 -34.30 10.82 10.66
CA GLU A 78 -33.42 11.47 11.61
C GLU A 78 -32.90 12.80 11.04
N LEU A 79 -33.83 13.71 10.68
CA LEU A 79 -33.52 14.96 9.96
C LEU A 79 -32.85 16.04 10.82
N ASP A 80 -32.72 15.81 12.12
CA ASP A 80 -32.19 16.79 13.07
C ASP A 80 -30.66 16.94 13.04
N TYR A 81 -29.98 16.24 12.14
CA TYR A 81 -28.55 16.43 11.94
C TYR A 81 -28.25 17.67 11.09
N SER A 82 -27.43 18.54 11.63
CA SER A 82 -26.97 19.72 10.88
C SER A 82 -26.16 19.29 9.65
N ARG A 83 -26.61 19.71 8.47
CA ARG A 83 -25.90 19.47 7.18
C ARG A 83 -24.47 19.99 7.25
N LEU A 84 -24.27 21.14 7.91
CA LEU A 84 -22.95 21.73 8.12
C LEU A 84 -22.03 20.82 8.95
N THR A 85 -22.56 20.15 9.97
CA THR A 85 -21.79 19.19 10.79
C THR A 85 -21.31 18.00 9.95
N LEU A 86 -22.15 17.45 9.07
CA LEU A 86 -21.78 16.32 8.20
C LEU A 86 -20.72 16.71 7.19
N VAL A 87 -20.85 17.87 6.55
CA VAL A 87 -19.87 18.39 5.60
C VAL A 87 -18.54 18.70 6.30
N SER A 88 -18.60 19.33 7.46
CA SER A 88 -17.40 19.63 8.26
C SER A 88 -16.69 18.34 8.71
N PHE A 89 -17.45 17.33 9.14
CA PHE A 89 -16.91 16.01 9.47
C PHE A 89 -16.16 15.40 8.27
N CYS A 90 -16.79 15.39 7.09
CA CYS A 90 -16.18 14.85 5.87
C CYS A 90 -14.87 15.60 5.53
N PHE A 91 -14.89 16.93 5.57
CA PHE A 91 -13.70 17.74 5.29
C PHE A 91 -12.57 17.50 6.29
N ILE A 92 -12.87 17.51 7.59
CA ILE A 92 -11.89 17.25 8.65
C ILE A 92 -11.32 15.85 8.52
N ASN A 93 -12.16 14.84 8.21
CA ASN A 93 -11.72 13.48 8.02
C ASN A 93 -10.75 13.34 6.85
N ILE A 94 -11.05 13.94 5.69
CA ILE A 94 -10.16 13.95 4.51
C ILE A 94 -8.80 14.58 4.87
N VAL A 95 -8.81 15.74 5.52
CA VAL A 95 -7.57 16.45 5.88
C VAL A 95 -6.75 15.63 6.89
N LEU A 96 -7.38 15.14 7.94
CA LEU A 96 -6.72 14.38 8.99
C LEU A 96 -6.13 13.07 8.43
N GLU A 97 -6.92 12.35 7.65
CA GLU A 97 -6.48 11.10 7.02
C GLU A 97 -5.30 11.31 6.06
N TRP A 98 -5.36 12.37 5.25
CA TRP A 98 -4.25 12.75 4.39
C TRP A 98 -2.97 13.07 5.17
N LEU A 99 -3.10 13.86 6.23
CA LEU A 99 -1.96 14.22 7.09
C LEU A 99 -1.33 13.01 7.76
N VAL A 100 -2.15 12.13 8.36
CA VAL A 100 -1.67 10.89 8.99
C VAL A 100 -0.95 10.00 7.97
N ARG A 101 -1.52 9.81 6.79
CA ARG A 101 -0.89 9.01 5.73
C ARG A 101 0.42 9.60 5.26
N MET A 102 0.48 10.91 5.08
CA MET A 102 1.74 11.59 4.72
C MET A 102 2.79 11.47 5.81
N PHE A 103 2.41 11.64 7.06
CA PHE A 103 3.30 11.49 8.21
C PHE A 103 3.92 10.07 8.25
N VAL A 104 3.08 9.04 8.18
CA VAL A 104 3.53 7.64 8.13
C VAL A 104 4.43 7.40 6.91
N PHE A 105 4.05 7.92 5.75
CA PHE A 105 4.85 7.79 4.53
C PHE A 105 6.26 8.38 4.69
N TYR A 106 6.37 9.58 5.26
CA TYR A 106 7.68 10.23 5.46
C TYR A 106 8.54 9.49 6.48
N ILE A 107 7.95 9.02 7.59
CA ILE A 107 8.68 8.22 8.58
C ILE A 107 9.21 6.93 7.95
N LEU A 108 8.35 6.16 7.27
CA LEU A 108 8.76 4.91 6.64
C LEU A 108 9.80 5.14 5.54
N ARG A 109 9.71 6.23 4.80
CA ARG A 109 10.70 6.62 3.79
C ARG A 109 12.07 6.90 4.42
N ASP A 110 12.10 7.63 5.53
CA ASP A 110 13.35 7.93 6.25
C ASP A 110 13.97 6.66 6.86
N MET A 111 13.15 5.82 7.48
CA MET A 111 13.59 4.52 7.99
C MET A 111 14.23 3.63 6.90
N ARG A 112 13.60 3.59 5.70
CA ARG A 112 14.13 2.81 4.57
C ARG A 112 15.47 3.34 4.08
N LYS A 113 15.66 4.65 4.02
CA LYS A 113 16.95 5.26 3.66
C LYS A 113 18.05 4.90 4.66
N LYS A 114 17.70 4.69 5.94
CA LYS A 114 18.61 4.25 7.00
C LYS A 114 18.82 2.73 7.05
N GLY A 115 18.32 1.99 6.05
CA GLY A 115 18.50 0.54 5.95
C GLY A 115 17.48 -0.29 6.74
N MET A 116 16.52 0.36 7.40
CA MET A 116 15.43 -0.33 8.13
C MET A 116 14.24 -0.61 7.20
N ASN A 117 13.47 -1.66 7.52
CA ASN A 117 12.27 -2.04 6.75
C ASN A 117 12.54 -2.20 5.25
N GLN A 118 13.69 -2.80 4.91
CA GLN A 118 14.06 -3.13 3.53
C GLN A 118 13.50 -4.49 3.14
N LYS A 119 13.12 -4.64 1.88
CA LYS A 119 12.75 -5.91 1.25
C LYS A 119 13.94 -6.49 0.50
N GLN A 120 14.22 -7.75 0.76
CA GLN A 120 15.28 -8.50 0.11
C GLN A 120 14.76 -9.10 -1.18
N VAL A 121 15.34 -8.72 -2.31
CA VAL A 121 14.93 -9.19 -3.65
C VAL A 121 16.05 -10.01 -4.28
N LEU A 122 15.66 -11.13 -4.85
CA LEU A 122 16.54 -11.94 -5.69
C LEU A 122 16.04 -11.84 -7.14
N LEU A 123 16.96 -11.60 -8.09
CA LEU A 123 16.63 -11.58 -9.51
C LEU A 123 16.87 -12.98 -10.11
N VAL A 124 15.97 -13.40 -10.97
CA VAL A 124 16.09 -14.65 -11.75
C VAL A 124 16.07 -14.32 -13.22
N GLY A 125 17.20 -14.52 -13.87
CA GLY A 125 17.48 -14.15 -15.25
C GLY A 125 18.27 -12.84 -15.36
N TYR A 126 19.41 -12.88 -16.07
CA TYR A 126 20.19 -11.68 -16.40
C TYR A 126 19.80 -11.21 -17.80
N SER A 127 18.98 -10.21 -17.86
CA SER A 127 18.47 -9.63 -19.10
C SER A 127 18.53 -8.09 -19.03
N ARG A 128 18.21 -7.44 -20.14
CA ARG A 128 18.05 -5.97 -20.14
C ARG A 128 17.00 -5.51 -19.12
N ALA A 129 15.93 -6.29 -18.95
CA ALA A 129 14.91 -6.01 -17.92
C ALA A 129 15.50 -6.08 -16.49
N ALA A 130 16.44 -7.01 -16.23
CA ALA A 130 17.17 -7.09 -14.98
C ALA A 130 18.00 -5.82 -14.72
N GLU A 131 18.75 -5.37 -15.73
CA GLU A 131 19.57 -4.15 -15.64
C GLU A 131 18.69 -2.90 -15.38
N GLU A 132 17.60 -2.75 -16.10
CA GLU A 132 16.65 -1.65 -15.92
C GLU A 132 15.98 -1.70 -14.52
N TYR A 133 15.71 -2.90 -14.02
CA TYR A 133 15.17 -3.07 -12.67
C TYR A 133 16.19 -2.69 -11.60
N VAL A 134 17.46 -3.13 -11.74
CA VAL A 134 18.56 -2.71 -10.86
C VAL A 134 18.69 -1.19 -10.85
N ASP A 135 18.71 -0.57 -12.03
CA ASP A 135 18.82 0.89 -12.16
C ASP A 135 17.68 1.61 -11.45
N ARG A 136 16.45 1.13 -11.64
CA ARG A 136 15.26 1.71 -11.00
C ARG A 136 15.31 1.62 -9.48
N ILE A 137 15.82 0.52 -8.93
CA ILE A 137 15.98 0.36 -7.48
C ILE A 137 17.07 1.27 -6.94
N LEU A 138 18.23 1.33 -7.59
CA LEU A 138 19.35 2.18 -7.18
C LEU A 138 19.02 3.67 -7.23
N GLN A 139 18.22 4.10 -8.21
CA GLN A 139 17.73 5.48 -8.32
C GLN A 139 16.67 5.83 -7.25
N ASN A 140 16.03 4.82 -6.64
CA ASN A 140 14.94 5.01 -5.71
C ASN A 140 15.16 4.30 -4.35
N PRO A 141 16.19 4.67 -3.60
CA PRO A 141 16.52 4.03 -2.31
C PRO A 141 15.38 4.12 -1.28
N GLN A 142 14.50 5.11 -1.44
CA GLN A 142 13.32 5.29 -0.60
C GLN A 142 12.26 4.17 -0.75
N TRP A 143 12.35 3.34 -1.79
CA TRP A 143 11.49 2.16 -1.92
C TRP A 143 11.89 1.06 -0.94
N GLY A 144 13.14 1.06 -0.49
CA GLY A 144 13.65 0.12 0.49
C GLY A 144 13.75 -1.30 -0.07
N TYR A 145 14.13 -1.45 -1.33
CA TYR A 145 14.50 -2.73 -1.93
C TYR A 145 16.01 -2.90 -1.89
N VAL A 146 16.46 -4.10 -1.56
CA VAL A 146 17.88 -4.50 -1.62
C VAL A 146 17.99 -5.75 -2.48
N ILE A 147 18.75 -5.65 -3.56
CA ILE A 147 18.97 -6.78 -4.45
C ILE A 147 20.13 -7.60 -3.87
N ARG A 148 19.86 -8.87 -3.55
CA ARG A 148 20.84 -9.81 -2.98
C ARG A 148 21.77 -10.41 -4.01
N GLY A 149 21.30 -10.51 -5.24
CA GLY A 149 22.04 -11.06 -6.37
C GLY A 149 21.15 -11.41 -7.53
N ILE A 150 21.76 -11.95 -8.56
CA ILE A 150 21.10 -12.44 -9.77
C ILE A 150 21.43 -13.92 -9.93
N LEU A 151 20.45 -14.73 -10.29
CA LEU A 151 20.64 -16.12 -10.73
C LEU A 151 20.47 -16.19 -12.22
N ASP A 152 21.44 -16.78 -12.92
CA ASP A 152 21.39 -16.94 -14.36
C ASP A 152 22.20 -18.16 -14.79
N ASP A 153 21.74 -18.87 -15.84
CA ASP A 153 22.43 -20.06 -16.34
C ASP A 153 23.39 -19.74 -17.47
N ASN A 154 23.18 -18.64 -18.19
CA ASN A 154 23.95 -18.24 -19.38
C ASN A 154 25.11 -17.29 -19.03
N VAL A 155 24.98 -16.54 -17.91
CA VAL A 155 25.98 -15.58 -17.49
C VAL A 155 26.84 -16.17 -16.38
N PRO A 156 28.19 -16.09 -16.48
CA PRO A 156 29.11 -16.66 -15.49
C PRO A 156 28.91 -16.05 -14.11
N ALA A 157 28.91 -16.89 -13.06
CA ALA A 157 28.90 -16.45 -11.69
C ALA A 157 30.11 -15.53 -11.43
N GLY A 158 29.86 -14.42 -10.74
CA GLY A 158 30.85 -13.38 -10.49
C GLY A 158 30.72 -12.15 -11.38
N THR A 159 29.98 -12.23 -12.50
CA THR A 159 29.63 -11.04 -13.29
C THR A 159 28.88 -10.03 -12.43
N THR A 160 29.22 -8.75 -12.55
CA THR A 160 28.61 -7.70 -11.75
C THR A 160 28.02 -6.60 -12.60
N TYR A 161 26.84 -6.12 -12.23
CA TYR A 161 26.22 -4.93 -12.80
C TYR A 161 25.89 -3.94 -11.70
N LYS A 162 26.53 -2.78 -11.73
CA LYS A 162 26.37 -1.70 -10.73
C LYS A 162 26.40 -2.17 -9.25
N GLY A 163 27.30 -3.13 -8.96
CA GLY A 163 27.47 -3.70 -7.62
C GLY A 163 26.58 -4.89 -7.30
N VAL A 164 25.62 -5.24 -8.15
CA VAL A 164 24.81 -6.46 -8.03
C VAL A 164 25.52 -7.61 -8.77
N LYS A 165 25.75 -8.72 -8.07
CA LYS A 165 26.55 -9.85 -8.55
C LYS A 165 25.64 -10.99 -9.02
N VAL A 166 26.03 -11.65 -10.12
CA VAL A 166 25.50 -12.98 -10.48
C VAL A 166 26.11 -13.98 -9.50
N ILE A 167 25.25 -14.57 -8.64
CA ILE A 167 25.68 -15.42 -7.52
C ILE A 167 25.62 -16.91 -7.85
N GLY A 168 24.97 -17.30 -8.94
CA GLY A 168 24.88 -18.70 -9.33
C GLY A 168 23.86 -18.97 -10.40
N ARG A 169 23.55 -20.24 -10.58
CA ARG A 169 22.56 -20.73 -11.55
C ARG A 169 21.15 -20.71 -10.98
N ILE A 170 20.16 -20.75 -11.85
CA ILE A 170 18.73 -20.78 -11.47
C ILE A 170 18.42 -22.01 -10.59
N ALA A 171 19.06 -23.15 -10.84
CA ALA A 171 18.92 -24.36 -10.00
C ALA A 171 19.28 -24.12 -8.52
N ASN A 172 20.16 -23.14 -8.22
CA ASN A 172 20.52 -22.79 -6.85
C ASN A 172 19.36 -22.16 -6.07
N LEU A 173 18.28 -21.77 -6.75
CA LEU A 173 17.07 -21.24 -6.12
C LEU A 173 16.53 -22.18 -5.04
N MET A 174 16.54 -23.49 -5.31
CA MET A 174 16.10 -24.52 -4.33
C MET A 174 16.88 -24.48 -3.01
N ILE A 175 18.16 -24.09 -3.07
CA ILE A 175 19.05 -24.06 -1.90
C ILE A 175 18.94 -22.70 -1.19
N ILE A 176 18.77 -21.64 -1.98
CA ILE A 176 18.75 -20.26 -1.50
C ILE A 176 17.40 -19.93 -0.81
N LEU A 177 16.29 -20.42 -1.34
CA LEU A 177 14.95 -20.13 -0.81
C LEU A 177 14.80 -20.48 0.68
N PRO A 178 15.12 -21.69 1.15
CA PRO A 178 14.96 -22.04 2.54
C PRO A 178 16.01 -21.43 3.46
N SER A 179 17.17 -21.03 2.92
CA SER A 179 18.30 -20.53 3.72
C SER A 179 18.35 -19.01 3.85
N SER A 180 17.66 -18.29 2.96
CA SER A 180 17.70 -16.83 2.91
C SER A 180 16.36 -16.22 3.30
N ARG A 181 16.42 -15.10 4.02
CA ARG A 181 15.23 -14.28 4.30
C ARG A 181 14.93 -13.40 3.08
N LEU A 182 14.42 -14.03 2.01
CA LEU A 182 13.96 -13.32 0.81
C LEU A 182 12.50 -12.94 0.96
N ASP A 183 12.18 -11.71 0.62
CA ASP A 183 10.80 -11.20 0.62
C ASP A 183 10.15 -11.32 -0.77
N GLU A 184 10.96 -11.21 -1.83
CA GLU A 184 10.45 -11.12 -3.21
C GLU A 184 11.47 -11.71 -4.19
N ILE A 185 10.97 -12.41 -5.19
CA ILE A 185 11.73 -12.86 -6.34
C ILE A 185 11.24 -12.12 -7.58
N ALA A 186 12.14 -11.41 -8.25
CA ALA A 186 11.84 -10.74 -9.50
C ALA A 186 12.35 -11.58 -10.66
N ILE A 187 11.43 -12.07 -11.47
CA ILE A 187 11.73 -12.91 -12.65
C ILE A 187 11.91 -11.98 -13.85
N THR A 188 13.13 -11.98 -14.39
CA THR A 188 13.57 -11.13 -15.49
C THR A 188 14.12 -11.98 -16.66
N LEU A 189 13.55 -13.18 -16.82
CA LEU A 189 13.94 -14.12 -17.89
C LEU A 189 13.65 -13.54 -19.27
N GLY A 190 14.52 -13.84 -20.23
CA GLY A 190 14.27 -13.57 -21.64
C GLY A 190 13.13 -14.44 -22.20
N LEU A 191 12.53 -14.00 -23.30
CA LEU A 191 11.41 -14.71 -23.97
C LEU A 191 11.71 -16.18 -24.28
N SER A 192 12.96 -16.49 -24.59
CA SER A 192 13.42 -17.86 -24.88
C SER A 192 13.40 -18.80 -23.67
N GLU A 193 13.32 -18.26 -22.46
CA GLU A 193 13.39 -19.02 -21.22
C GLU A 193 12.05 -19.08 -20.46
N TYR A 194 10.98 -18.55 -21.06
CA TYR A 194 9.65 -18.54 -20.45
C TYR A 194 9.09 -19.93 -20.13
N TYR A 195 9.57 -20.99 -20.77
CA TYR A 195 9.17 -22.37 -20.46
C TYR A 195 9.56 -22.78 -19.02
N ARG A 196 10.50 -22.07 -18.39
CA ARG A 196 10.95 -22.34 -17.01
C ARG A 196 10.12 -21.61 -15.95
N LEU A 197 9.24 -20.72 -16.38
CA LEU A 197 8.43 -19.91 -15.47
C LEU A 197 7.60 -20.74 -14.52
N GLU A 198 6.92 -21.78 -15.02
CA GLU A 198 6.06 -22.63 -14.19
C GLU A 198 6.86 -23.35 -13.09
N GLU A 199 8.06 -23.82 -13.42
CA GLU A 199 8.94 -24.50 -12.47
C GLU A 199 9.41 -23.55 -11.37
N ILE A 200 9.83 -22.34 -11.76
CA ILE A 200 10.32 -21.31 -10.82
C ILE A 200 9.17 -20.83 -9.93
N ASP A 201 8.00 -20.57 -10.50
CA ASP A 201 6.83 -20.10 -9.76
C ASP A 201 6.34 -21.16 -8.76
N ALA A 202 6.28 -22.42 -9.16
CA ALA A 202 5.92 -23.53 -8.27
C ALA A 202 6.90 -23.70 -7.10
N LEU A 203 8.19 -23.44 -7.30
CA LEU A 203 9.21 -23.46 -6.25
C LEU A 203 9.02 -22.28 -5.27
N CYS A 204 8.73 -21.11 -5.79
CA CYS A 204 8.52 -19.90 -5.02
C CYS A 204 7.23 -20.00 -4.17
N GLU A 205 6.14 -20.49 -4.76
CA GLU A 205 4.86 -20.68 -4.07
C GLU A 205 5.01 -21.64 -2.86
N LYS A 206 5.74 -22.75 -3.03
CA LYS A 206 6.02 -23.69 -1.93
C LYS A 206 6.81 -23.05 -0.78
N SER A 207 7.64 -22.05 -1.08
CA SER A 207 8.46 -21.36 -0.07
C SER A 207 7.78 -20.14 0.55
N GLY A 208 6.60 -19.73 0.04
CA GLY A 208 5.86 -18.56 0.51
C GLY A 208 6.49 -17.22 0.12
N VAL A 209 7.44 -17.20 -0.81
CA VAL A 209 8.08 -15.99 -1.32
C VAL A 209 7.29 -15.44 -2.50
N HIS A 210 7.00 -14.14 -2.47
CA HIS A 210 6.26 -13.48 -3.55
C HIS A 210 7.06 -13.41 -4.84
N THR A 211 6.45 -13.86 -5.94
CA THR A 211 7.01 -13.74 -7.29
C THR A 211 6.48 -12.49 -7.99
N LYS A 212 7.36 -11.85 -8.77
CA LYS A 212 7.03 -10.70 -9.60
C LYS A 212 7.67 -10.85 -10.97
N PHE A 213 6.84 -10.84 -12.00
CA PHE A 213 7.31 -10.85 -13.38
C PHE A 213 7.63 -9.44 -13.87
N ILE A 214 8.80 -9.29 -14.49
CA ILE A 214 9.26 -8.04 -15.08
C ILE A 214 9.55 -8.33 -16.54
N PRO A 215 8.64 -7.86 -17.43
CA PRO A 215 8.75 -8.11 -18.88
C PRO A 215 9.88 -7.31 -19.52
#